data_67e07cdc52d8144954131736e8b30cbc
#
_entry.id   67e07cdc52d8144954131736e8b30cbc
#
_cell.length_a   1.000
_cell.length_b   1.000
_cell.length_c   1.000
_cell.angle_alpha   90.00
_cell.angle_beta   90.00
_cell.angle_gamma   90.00
#
_symmetry.space_group_name_H-M   'P 1'
#
loop_
_entity.id
_entity.type
_entity.pdbx_description
1 polymer ?
#
loop_
_entity_poly.entity_id
_entity_poly.type
_entity_poly.pdbx_seq_one_letter_code
_entity_poly.pdbx_strand_id
1 'polypeptide(L)'
;MIVGSTTMTPFQTNPAVPLARPRADARVRREVGLHMRPYEVMIILDAGLEEEAIRSALDRVTELIQSRGGTIVSTDRWGRRRFAYELKHRWEGYYVVLRAEAEPSVMSELDRSLFLADEVLRHKVVRLPDDVAAAASKAVAPAASTEANGA
;
A
#
# COMPACT_ATOMS: atom_id res chain seq x y z
N MET A 1 65.76 18.00 -54.34
CA MET A 1 65.11 16.79 -53.81
C MET A 1 64.91 17.00 -52.36
N ILE A 2 63.69 17.30 -51.97
CA ILE A 2 63.32 17.54 -50.57
C ILE A 2 62.24 16.55 -50.20
N VAL A 3 62.58 15.63 -49.31
CA VAL A 3 61.70 14.61 -48.82
C VAL A 3 60.93 15.17 -47.66
N GLY A 4 59.62 15.41 -47.83
CA GLY A 4 58.72 15.86 -46.76
C GLY A 4 58.41 14.75 -45.82
N SER A 5 58.90 14.84 -44.59
CA SER A 5 58.48 13.95 -43.50
C SER A 5 57.14 14.40 -42.93
N THR A 6 56.08 13.64 -43.20
CA THR A 6 54.78 13.80 -42.59
C THR A 6 54.82 13.20 -41.20
N THR A 7 54.84 14.05 -40.20
CA THR A 7 54.76 13.65 -38.80
C THR A 7 53.30 13.34 -38.49
N MET A 8 52.95 12.05 -38.31
CA MET A 8 51.68 11.59 -37.84
C MET A 8 51.56 11.87 -36.33
N THR A 9 50.66 12.73 -35.98
CA THR A 9 50.31 13.01 -34.59
C THR A 9 49.53 11.80 -34.02
N PRO A 10 49.91 11.21 -32.90
CA PRO A 10 49.16 10.13 -32.32
C PRO A 10 47.85 10.65 -31.74
N PHE A 11 46.77 9.95 -32.09
CA PHE A 11 45.44 10.13 -31.59
C PHE A 11 45.44 9.97 -30.05
N GLN A 12 45.27 11.09 -29.34
CA GLN A 12 45.09 11.04 -27.87
C GLN A 12 43.75 10.38 -27.55
N THR A 13 43.85 9.19 -27.06
CA THR A 13 42.72 8.48 -26.45
C THR A 13 42.31 9.25 -25.20
N ASN A 14 41.18 9.92 -25.29
CA ASN A 14 40.57 10.60 -24.18
C ASN A 14 40.17 9.53 -23.12
N PRO A 15 40.62 9.59 -21.85
CA PRO A 15 40.20 8.66 -20.84
C PRO A 15 38.69 8.82 -20.63
N ALA A 16 37.98 7.69 -20.76
CA ALA A 16 36.56 7.61 -20.54
C ALA A 16 36.22 8.25 -19.20
N VAL A 17 35.50 9.35 -19.26
CA VAL A 17 34.84 9.95 -18.09
C VAL A 17 33.92 8.89 -17.54
N PRO A 18 34.08 8.41 -16.27
CA PRO A 18 33.14 7.49 -15.70
C PRO A 18 31.80 8.21 -15.63
N LEU A 19 30.80 7.67 -16.34
CA LEU A 19 29.41 8.08 -16.19
C LEU A 19 29.04 7.90 -14.72
N ALA A 20 29.11 9.00 -13.98
CA ALA A 20 28.55 9.07 -12.65
C ALA A 20 27.07 8.77 -12.77
N ARG A 21 26.70 7.57 -12.38
CA ARG A 21 25.28 7.19 -12.25
C ARG A 21 24.59 8.25 -11.40
N PRO A 22 23.46 8.80 -11.85
CA PRO A 22 22.78 9.83 -11.09
C PRO A 22 22.39 9.26 -9.72
N ARG A 23 22.84 9.92 -8.66
CA ARG A 23 22.45 9.66 -7.27
C ARG A 23 20.96 9.98 -7.00
N ALA A 24 20.16 10.05 -8.06
CA ALA A 24 18.74 10.35 -8.00
C ALA A 24 17.95 9.26 -7.26
N ASP A 25 18.34 7.98 -7.38
CA ASP A 25 17.55 6.88 -6.81
C ASP A 25 17.52 6.86 -5.27
N ALA A 26 18.58 7.35 -4.63
CA ALA A 26 18.62 7.38 -3.16
C ALA A 26 17.79 8.54 -2.57
N ARG A 27 17.68 9.66 -3.30
CA ARG A 27 16.81 10.77 -2.90
C ARG A 27 15.34 10.43 -3.10
N VAL A 28 15.00 9.85 -4.26
CA VAL A 28 13.65 9.41 -4.56
C VAL A 28 13.16 8.36 -3.54
N ARG A 29 14.01 7.40 -3.16
CA ARG A 29 13.67 6.42 -2.11
C ARG A 29 13.50 7.05 -0.74
N ARG A 30 14.26 8.09 -0.39
CA ARG A 30 14.08 8.81 0.87
C ARG A 30 12.82 9.67 0.87
N GLU A 31 12.49 10.31 -0.24
CA GLU A 31 11.26 11.10 -0.35
C GLU A 31 10.01 10.22 -0.34
N VAL A 32 10.03 9.07 -0.98
CA VAL A 32 8.94 8.08 -0.92
C VAL A 32 8.75 7.57 0.52
N GLY A 33 9.83 7.28 1.25
CA GLY A 33 9.74 6.85 2.66
C GLY A 33 9.28 7.94 3.63
N LEU A 34 9.48 9.23 3.31
CA LEU A 34 9.06 10.35 4.16
C LEU A 34 7.56 10.66 4.08
N HIS A 35 6.87 10.13 3.07
CA HIS A 35 5.44 10.38 2.86
C HIS A 35 4.55 9.19 3.26
N MET A 36 5.13 8.06 3.65
CA MET A 36 4.38 6.94 4.19
C MET A 36 3.77 7.31 5.54
N ARG A 37 2.48 7.10 5.65
CA ARG A 37 1.70 7.43 6.85
C ARG A 37 0.80 6.27 7.21
N PRO A 38 0.56 6.05 8.50
CA PRO A 38 -0.38 5.02 8.95
C PRO A 38 -1.82 5.48 8.76
N TYR A 39 -2.62 4.61 8.17
CA TYR A 39 -4.05 4.80 7.93
C TYR A 39 -4.85 3.61 8.46
N GLU A 40 -6.05 3.90 8.90
CA GLU A 40 -7.08 2.90 9.16
C GLU A 40 -8.22 3.10 8.17
N VAL A 41 -8.58 2.04 7.47
CA VAL A 41 -9.63 2.04 6.47
C VAL A 41 -10.74 1.11 6.95
N MET A 42 -11.88 1.68 7.30
CA MET A 42 -13.09 0.92 7.60
C MET A 42 -13.90 0.76 6.32
N ILE A 43 -14.27 -0.46 6.00
CA ILE A 43 -15.10 -0.79 4.84
C ILE A 43 -16.33 -1.55 5.33
N ILE A 44 -17.49 -1.13 4.89
CA ILE A 44 -18.76 -1.80 5.14
C ILE A 44 -19.27 -2.32 3.80
N LEU A 45 -19.25 -3.64 3.66
CA LEU A 45 -19.73 -4.35 2.48
C LEU A 45 -21.19 -4.77 2.66
N ASP A 46 -21.89 -5.05 1.56
CA ASP A 46 -23.25 -5.58 1.62
C ASP A 46 -23.24 -6.96 2.30
N ALA A 47 -24.12 -7.15 3.28
CA ALA A 47 -24.27 -8.41 4.00
C ALA A 47 -24.83 -9.55 3.14
N GLY A 48 -25.44 -9.23 1.99
CA GLY A 48 -25.93 -10.20 1.01
C GLY A 48 -24.83 -10.82 0.13
N LEU A 49 -23.60 -10.35 0.23
CA LEU A 49 -22.48 -10.89 -0.54
C LEU A 49 -22.03 -12.24 0.02
N GLU A 50 -21.62 -13.11 -0.89
CA GLU A 50 -20.94 -14.37 -0.53
C GLU A 50 -19.52 -14.08 -0.04
N GLU A 51 -18.98 -15.01 0.74
CA GLU A 51 -17.65 -14.83 1.35
C GLU A 51 -16.54 -14.69 0.29
N GLU A 52 -16.69 -15.33 -0.86
CA GLU A 52 -15.76 -15.17 -1.99
C GLU A 52 -15.79 -13.76 -2.57
N ALA A 53 -16.96 -13.15 -2.68
CA ALA A 53 -17.09 -11.78 -3.14
C ALA A 53 -16.47 -10.79 -2.15
N ILE A 54 -16.64 -11.04 -0.85
CA ILE A 54 -16.00 -10.26 0.22
C ILE A 54 -14.47 -10.37 0.12
N ARG A 55 -13.95 -11.59 -0.07
CA ARG A 55 -12.50 -11.81 -0.28
C ARG A 55 -11.99 -11.07 -1.49
N SER A 56 -12.64 -11.22 -2.63
CA SER A 56 -12.27 -10.55 -3.88
C SER A 56 -12.25 -9.03 -3.75
N ALA A 57 -13.19 -8.46 -2.99
CA ALA A 57 -13.21 -7.03 -2.71
C ALA A 57 -12.01 -6.61 -1.85
N LEU A 58 -11.66 -7.39 -0.82
CA LEU A 58 -10.51 -7.12 0.04
C LEU A 58 -9.19 -7.32 -0.70
N ASP A 59 -9.09 -8.33 -1.56
CA ASP A 59 -7.89 -8.58 -2.36
C ASP A 59 -7.63 -7.42 -3.32
N ARG A 60 -8.66 -6.88 -3.97
CA ARG A 60 -8.54 -5.67 -4.81
C ARG A 60 -8.04 -4.45 -4.02
N VAL A 61 -8.53 -4.25 -2.80
CA VAL A 61 -8.07 -3.17 -1.92
C VAL A 61 -6.60 -3.37 -1.54
N THR A 62 -6.25 -4.58 -1.17
CA THR A 62 -4.88 -4.96 -0.79
C THR A 62 -3.92 -4.78 -1.97
N GLU A 63 -4.30 -5.27 -3.14
CA GLU A 63 -3.51 -5.16 -4.37
C GLU A 63 -3.30 -3.70 -4.78
N LEU A 64 -4.33 -2.86 -4.69
CA LEU A 64 -4.21 -1.44 -4.99
C LEU A 64 -3.19 -0.77 -4.08
N ILE A 65 -3.24 -1.04 -2.77
CA ILE A 65 -2.30 -0.46 -1.80
C ILE A 65 -0.88 -0.97 -2.05
N GLN A 66 -0.70 -2.27 -2.25
CA GLN A 66 0.61 -2.89 -2.44
C GLN A 66 1.24 -2.53 -3.78
N SER A 67 0.48 -2.46 -4.86
CA SER A 67 0.97 -2.09 -6.19
C SER A 67 1.51 -0.66 -6.23
N ARG A 68 1.06 0.18 -5.33
CA ARG A 68 1.52 1.58 -5.18
C ARG A 68 2.58 1.75 -4.10
N GLY A 69 3.13 0.65 -3.59
CA GLY A 69 4.22 0.66 -2.60
C GLY A 69 3.75 0.81 -1.16
N GLY A 70 2.45 0.73 -0.88
CA GLY A 70 1.92 0.67 0.47
C GLY A 70 2.06 -0.71 1.09
N THR A 71 1.97 -0.78 2.42
CA THR A 71 2.05 -2.03 3.19
C THR A 71 0.80 -2.20 4.03
N ILE A 72 0.21 -3.40 4.00
CA ILE A 72 -0.88 -3.77 4.92
C ILE A 72 -0.28 -4.23 6.24
N VAL A 73 -0.70 -3.61 7.32
CA VAL A 73 -0.26 -3.94 8.70
C VAL A 73 -1.17 -4.99 9.32
N SER A 74 -2.47 -4.79 9.23
CA SER A 74 -3.46 -5.76 9.74
C SER A 74 -4.78 -5.66 8.97
N THR A 75 -5.53 -6.77 9.01
CA THR A 75 -6.87 -6.87 8.46
C THR A 75 -7.77 -7.52 9.50
N ASP A 76 -8.66 -6.74 10.08
CA ASP A 76 -9.59 -7.19 11.11
C ASP A 76 -10.99 -7.32 10.52
N ARG A 77 -11.52 -8.54 10.47
CA ARG A 77 -12.87 -8.84 10.01
C ARG A 77 -13.82 -8.89 11.20
N TRP A 78 -14.69 -7.90 11.29
CA TRP A 78 -15.66 -7.83 12.38
C TRP A 78 -16.94 -8.61 12.09
N GLY A 79 -17.15 -9.02 10.84
CA GLY A 79 -18.31 -9.79 10.43
C GLY A 79 -19.56 -8.95 10.21
N ARG A 80 -20.70 -9.63 10.12
CA ARG A 80 -22.00 -9.00 9.91
C ARG A 80 -22.47 -8.28 11.17
N ARG A 81 -22.92 -7.03 10.99
CA ARG A 81 -23.49 -6.22 12.06
C ARG A 81 -24.68 -5.44 11.54
N ARG A 82 -25.69 -5.30 12.41
CA ARG A 82 -26.88 -4.51 12.13
C ARG A 82 -26.56 -3.02 12.31
N PHE A 83 -27.12 -2.20 11.42
CA PHE A 83 -27.01 -0.75 11.50
C PHE A 83 -28.04 -0.16 12.44
N ALA A 84 -27.73 1.01 13.00
CA ALA A 84 -28.68 1.81 13.76
C ALA A 84 -29.72 2.49 12.85
N TYR A 85 -29.39 2.69 11.58
CA TYR A 85 -30.24 3.28 10.53
C TYR A 85 -29.95 2.63 9.19
N GLU A 86 -30.87 2.76 8.27
CA GLU A 86 -30.77 2.19 6.93
C GLU A 86 -29.66 2.84 6.10
N LEU A 87 -28.78 2.03 5.50
CA LEU A 87 -27.75 2.46 4.56
C LEU A 87 -28.01 1.82 3.19
N LYS A 88 -28.21 2.62 2.13
CA LYS A 88 -28.47 2.13 0.77
C LYS A 88 -29.54 1.02 0.74
N HIS A 89 -30.64 1.20 1.45
CA HIS A 89 -31.73 0.21 1.60
C HIS A 89 -31.31 -1.12 2.25
N ARG A 90 -30.24 -1.10 3.08
CA ARG A 90 -29.78 -2.25 3.85
C ARG A 90 -29.76 -1.91 5.33
N TRP A 91 -30.09 -2.90 6.13
CA TRP A 91 -30.09 -2.82 7.61
C TRP A 91 -28.91 -3.54 8.25
N GLU A 92 -28.15 -4.28 7.42
CA GLU A 92 -26.98 -5.06 7.86
C GLU A 92 -25.84 -4.87 6.87
N GLY A 93 -24.62 -4.96 7.37
CA GLY A 93 -23.41 -4.93 6.57
C GLY A 93 -22.29 -5.75 7.17
N TYR A 94 -21.35 -6.10 6.33
CA TYR A 94 -20.13 -6.79 6.73
C TYR A 94 -19.00 -5.77 6.96
N TYR A 95 -18.52 -5.71 8.19
CA TYR A 95 -17.50 -4.75 8.60
C TYR A 95 -16.10 -5.34 8.48
N VAL A 96 -15.22 -4.59 7.86
CA VAL A 96 -13.79 -4.89 7.78
C VAL A 96 -13.00 -3.63 8.10
N VAL A 97 -11.97 -3.78 8.91
CA VAL A 97 -11.03 -2.71 9.24
C VAL A 97 -9.65 -3.13 8.78
N LEU A 98 -9.05 -2.32 7.92
CA LEU A 98 -7.71 -2.49 7.39
C LEU A 98 -6.80 -1.42 7.97
N ARG A 99 -5.61 -1.81 8.43
CA ARG A 99 -4.55 -0.87 8.78
C ARG A 99 -3.45 -1.00 7.75
N ALA A 100 -3.06 0.13 7.19
CA ALA A 100 -2.05 0.19 6.15
C ALA A 100 -1.14 1.40 6.32
N GLU A 101 0.09 1.24 5.90
CA GLU A 101 1.03 2.34 5.72
C GLU A 101 1.14 2.63 4.23
N ALA A 102 0.80 3.83 3.84
CA ALA A 102 0.83 4.23 2.44
C ALA A 102 1.00 5.75 2.27
N GLU A 103 1.24 6.15 1.04
CA GLU A 103 1.27 7.55 0.66
C GLU A 103 -0.15 8.14 0.60
N PRO A 104 -0.35 9.43 0.92
CA PRO A 104 -1.66 10.08 0.85
C PRO A 104 -2.35 9.99 -0.52
N SER A 105 -1.57 9.99 -1.60
CA SER A 105 -2.04 9.82 -2.98
C SER A 105 -2.74 8.47 -3.20
N VAL A 106 -2.16 7.42 -2.64
CA VAL A 106 -2.70 6.04 -2.71
C VAL A 106 -4.03 5.95 -1.95
N MET A 107 -4.10 6.59 -0.78
CA MET A 107 -5.34 6.62 0.00
C MET A 107 -6.46 7.40 -0.70
N SER A 108 -6.14 8.46 -1.42
CA SER A 108 -7.12 9.20 -2.22
C SER A 108 -7.65 8.38 -3.41
N GLU A 109 -6.79 7.60 -4.04
CA GLU A 109 -7.17 6.69 -5.12
C GLU A 109 -8.03 5.54 -4.58
N LEU A 110 -7.66 4.99 -3.43
CA LEU A 110 -8.43 3.96 -2.74
C LEU A 110 -9.83 4.47 -2.36
N ASP A 111 -9.92 5.67 -1.78
CA ASP A 111 -11.20 6.31 -1.41
C ASP A 111 -12.12 6.43 -2.63
N ARG A 112 -11.58 6.88 -3.76
CA ARG A 112 -12.31 6.97 -5.01
C ARG A 112 -12.75 5.60 -5.55
N SER A 113 -11.87 4.60 -5.48
CA SER A 113 -12.17 3.23 -5.92
C SER A 113 -13.29 2.60 -5.09
N LEU A 114 -13.23 2.76 -3.76
CA LEU A 114 -14.26 2.28 -2.85
C LEU A 114 -15.60 3.00 -3.02
N PHE A 115 -15.56 4.28 -3.34
CA PHE A 115 -16.78 5.06 -3.62
C PHE A 115 -17.52 4.56 -4.86
N LEU A 116 -16.78 4.10 -5.88
CA LEU A 116 -17.34 3.60 -7.15
C LEU A 116 -17.76 2.12 -7.07
N ALA A 117 -17.34 1.39 -6.04
CA ALA A 117 -17.67 -0.02 -5.88
C ALA A 117 -19.11 -0.20 -5.39
N ASP A 118 -19.94 -0.89 -6.15
CA ASP A 118 -21.36 -1.11 -5.82
C ASP A 118 -21.56 -2.00 -4.60
N GLU A 119 -20.60 -2.88 -4.34
CA GLU A 119 -20.57 -3.80 -3.19
C GLU A 119 -20.27 -3.10 -1.86
N VAL A 120 -19.71 -1.88 -1.91
CA VAL A 120 -19.39 -1.06 -0.75
C VAL A 120 -20.56 -0.18 -0.36
N LEU A 121 -21.12 -0.43 0.81
CA LEU A 121 -22.20 0.41 1.36
C LEU A 121 -21.65 1.73 1.89
N ARG A 122 -20.56 1.65 2.61
CA ARG A 122 -19.86 2.80 3.18
C ARG A 122 -18.39 2.46 3.43
N HIS A 123 -17.55 3.46 3.32
CA HIS A 123 -16.14 3.37 3.72
C HIS A 123 -15.69 4.64 4.44
N LYS A 124 -14.63 4.54 5.19
CA LYS A 124 -13.98 5.65 5.86
C LYS A 124 -12.48 5.43 5.93
N VAL A 125 -11.73 6.37 5.41
CA VAL A 125 -10.27 6.41 5.53
C VAL A 125 -9.90 7.41 6.62
N VAL A 126 -9.16 6.97 7.62
CA VAL A 126 -8.72 7.79 8.75
C VAL A 126 -7.20 7.70 8.86
N ARG A 127 -6.55 8.84 8.95
CA ARG A 127 -5.12 8.89 9.27
C ARG A 127 -4.93 8.65 10.77
N LEU A 128 -4.07 7.69 11.09
CA LEU A 128 -3.69 7.44 12.48
C LEU A 128 -2.53 8.36 12.89
N PRO A 129 -2.50 8.88 14.12
CA PRO A 129 -1.31 9.46 14.71
C PRO A 129 -0.21 8.40 14.84
N ASP A 130 1.04 8.80 14.70
CA ASP A 130 2.19 7.89 14.71
C ASP A 130 2.30 7.12 16.04
N ASP A 131 1.93 7.74 17.16
CA ASP A 131 1.89 7.12 18.48
C ASP A 131 0.89 5.96 18.57
N VAL A 132 -0.28 6.13 17.95
CA VAL A 132 -1.34 5.11 17.93
C VAL A 132 -0.98 3.97 16.98
N ALA A 133 -0.35 4.27 15.86
CA ALA A 133 0.13 3.29 14.91
C ALA A 133 1.19 2.37 15.53
N ALA A 134 2.14 2.94 16.27
CA ALA A 134 3.17 2.17 16.98
C ALA A 134 2.58 1.26 18.08
N ALA A 135 1.57 1.73 18.81
CA ALA A 135 0.87 0.92 19.79
C ALA A 135 0.07 -0.23 19.16
N ALA A 136 -0.57 0.04 18.02
CA ALA A 136 -1.39 -0.93 17.30
C ALA A 136 -0.55 -2.04 16.64
N SER A 137 0.63 -1.71 16.10
CA SER A 137 1.55 -2.71 15.54
C SER A 137 2.10 -3.65 16.61
N LYS A 138 2.24 -3.17 17.83
CA LYS A 138 2.69 -3.96 18.97
C LYS A 138 1.62 -4.91 19.54
N ALA A 139 0.34 -4.60 19.32
CA ALA A 139 -0.79 -5.41 19.77
C ALA A 139 -1.12 -6.58 18.82
N VAL A 140 -0.60 -6.58 17.60
CA VAL A 140 -0.76 -7.65 16.60
C VAL A 140 0.45 -8.61 16.66
N ALA A 141 0.90 -8.99 17.87
CA ALA A 141 1.76 -10.17 18.01
C ALA A 141 0.87 -11.41 17.69
N PRO A 142 1.31 -12.33 16.82
CA PRO A 142 0.53 -13.50 16.49
C PRO A 142 0.27 -14.29 17.76
N ALA A 143 -1.01 -14.51 18.07
CA ALA A 143 -1.37 -15.53 19.03
C ALA A 143 -0.82 -16.85 18.48
N ALA A 144 0.27 -17.31 19.09
CA ALA A 144 0.86 -18.60 18.81
C ALA A 144 -0.26 -19.62 18.89
N SER A 145 -0.50 -20.31 17.77
CA SER A 145 -1.31 -21.49 17.72
C SER A 145 -0.72 -22.50 18.71
N THR A 146 -1.31 -22.58 19.91
CA THR A 146 -1.10 -23.69 20.80
C THR A 146 -1.91 -24.85 20.21
N GLU A 147 -1.33 -25.58 19.28
CA GLU A 147 -1.75 -26.94 19.02
C GLU A 147 -1.42 -27.72 20.28
N ALA A 148 -2.44 -27.92 21.09
CA ALA A 148 -2.43 -28.93 22.12
C ALA A 148 -2.40 -30.29 21.43
N ASN A 149 -1.20 -30.86 21.33
CA ASN A 149 -1.01 -32.26 21.05
C ASN A 149 -1.52 -33.02 22.29
N GLY A 150 -2.77 -33.43 22.22
CA GLY A 150 -3.39 -34.34 23.18
C GLY A 150 -3.25 -35.75 22.66
N ALA A 151 -2.40 -36.49 23.30
CA ALA A 151 -2.29 -37.95 23.15
C ALA A 151 -3.59 -38.66 23.52
#